data_e556b6e0ae67970f1c6b208b25debb92
#
_entry.id   e556b6e0ae67970f1c6b208b25debb92
#
_cell.length_a   1.000
_cell.length_b   1.000
_cell.length_c   1.000
_cell.angle_alpha   90.00
_cell.angle_beta   90.00
_cell.angle_gamma   90.00
#
_symmetry.space_group_name_H-M   'P 1'
#
loop_
_entity.id
_entity.type
_entity.pdbx_description
1 polymer ?
#
loop_
_entity_poly.entity_id
_entity_poly.type
_entity_poly.pdbx_seq_one_letter_code
_entity_poly.pdbx_strand_id
1 'polypeptide(L)'
;TLLSDTSLTRKTIKPAFASLTIGSGSVGLYMCRHSEETVEKPRMIHSSWLANTDFSDLCLGGQSAPETTLMATDSEELLIQGIETAKRTWEQFSYSSGWDDEKIDCYCCHQVGSAHARLLFERLNLSVEKNFETLPFLGNVGSVSAPVTMAMAIEDERFTPGMNGAMLGIGSGINCLMLGVGW
;
A
#
# COMPACT_ATOMS: atom_id res chain seq x y z
N THR A 1 21.51 -9.48 -18.17
CA THR A 1 20.58 -8.86 -17.23
C THR A 1 20.16 -7.48 -17.74
N LEU A 2 18.97 -6.98 -17.33
CA LEU A 2 18.46 -5.68 -17.77
C LEU A 2 19.46 -4.55 -17.50
N LEU A 3 20.15 -4.57 -16.36
CA LEU A 3 21.12 -3.55 -15.96
C LEU A 3 22.45 -3.59 -16.72
N SER A 4 22.74 -4.67 -17.44
CA SER A 4 23.96 -4.80 -18.27
C SER A 4 23.72 -4.46 -19.74
N ASP A 5 22.51 -4.11 -20.13
CA ASP A 5 22.19 -3.73 -21.50
C ASP A 5 22.50 -2.23 -21.71
N THR A 6 23.58 -1.95 -22.42
CA THR A 6 24.03 -0.59 -22.74
C THR A 6 23.18 0.11 -23.82
N SER A 7 22.25 -0.60 -24.45
CA SER A 7 21.31 -0.02 -25.44
C SER A 7 20.04 0.57 -24.79
N LEU A 8 19.84 0.39 -23.49
CA LEU A 8 18.68 0.90 -22.79
C LEU A 8 18.61 2.41 -22.79
N THR A 9 17.47 2.92 -23.18
CA THR A 9 17.09 4.33 -23.07
C THR A 9 16.09 4.54 -21.94
N ARG A 10 15.91 5.79 -21.50
CA ARG A 10 14.88 6.11 -20.50
C ARG A 10 13.48 5.63 -20.93
N LYS A 11 13.17 5.67 -22.22
CA LYS A 11 11.89 5.24 -22.77
C LYS A 11 11.71 3.71 -22.68
N THR A 12 12.76 2.95 -22.98
CA THR A 12 12.70 1.48 -22.99
C THR A 12 12.80 0.85 -21.59
N ILE A 13 13.46 1.54 -20.63
CA ILE A 13 13.58 1.04 -19.26
C ILE A 13 12.36 1.39 -18.38
N LYS A 14 11.61 2.45 -18.71
CA LYS A 14 10.49 2.93 -17.91
C LYS A 14 9.45 1.84 -17.56
N PRO A 15 9.00 0.96 -18.49
CA PRO A 15 8.07 -0.13 -18.15
C PRO A 15 8.64 -1.16 -17.19
N ALA A 16 9.96 -1.29 -17.12
CA ALA A 16 10.65 -2.25 -16.26
C ALA A 16 11.00 -1.69 -14.87
N PHE A 17 10.75 -0.40 -14.58
CA PHE A 17 11.07 0.19 -13.28
C PHE A 17 10.44 -0.56 -12.11
N ALA A 18 9.19 -0.99 -12.25
CA ALA A 18 8.52 -1.78 -11.22
C ALA A 18 9.32 -3.03 -10.86
N SER A 19 9.88 -3.73 -11.87
CA SER A 19 10.73 -4.93 -11.66
C SER A 19 12.07 -4.61 -10.96
N LEU A 20 12.57 -3.39 -11.07
CA LEU A 20 13.85 -2.96 -10.47
C LEU A 20 13.69 -2.52 -9.01
N THR A 21 12.49 -2.16 -8.59
CA THR A 21 12.20 -1.66 -7.24
C THR A 21 11.53 -2.70 -6.34
N ILE A 22 11.23 -3.88 -6.87
CA ILE A 22 10.62 -4.96 -6.09
C ILE A 22 11.62 -5.50 -5.07
N GLY A 23 11.17 -5.52 -3.82
CA GLY A 23 11.78 -6.23 -2.72
C GLY A 23 11.15 -7.61 -2.49
N SER A 24 11.68 -8.34 -1.52
CA SER A 24 11.12 -9.61 -1.06
C SER A 24 10.84 -9.55 0.42
N GLY A 25 9.71 -10.07 0.85
CA GLY A 25 9.33 -10.11 2.24
C GLY A 25 8.30 -11.19 2.50
N SER A 26 8.13 -11.54 3.76
CA SER A 26 7.06 -12.41 4.24
C SER A 26 6.51 -11.89 5.55
N VAL A 27 5.22 -12.09 5.78
CA VAL A 27 4.55 -11.73 7.02
C VAL A 27 3.56 -12.83 7.38
N GLY A 28 3.52 -13.21 8.65
CA GLY A 28 2.50 -14.10 9.20
C GLY A 28 1.47 -13.29 9.96
N LEU A 29 0.19 -13.44 9.63
CA LEU A 29 -0.91 -12.82 10.34
C LEU A 29 -1.76 -13.89 11.02
N TYR A 30 -1.75 -13.90 12.34
CA TYR A 30 -2.64 -14.75 13.11
C TYR A 30 -3.87 -13.96 13.54
N MET A 31 -5.04 -14.39 13.09
CA MET A 31 -6.31 -13.77 13.41
C MET A 31 -7.14 -14.67 14.31
N CYS A 32 -7.67 -14.13 15.39
CA CYS A 32 -8.56 -14.83 16.31
C CYS A 32 -9.79 -13.96 16.65
N ARG A 33 -10.78 -14.58 17.25
CA ARG A 33 -11.93 -13.84 17.78
C ARG A 33 -11.46 -12.97 18.95
N HIS A 34 -11.97 -11.74 19.02
CA HIS A 34 -11.75 -10.89 20.19
C HIS A 34 -12.32 -11.53 21.45
N SER A 35 -11.54 -11.55 22.52
CA SER A 35 -11.90 -12.09 23.84
C SER A 35 -11.16 -11.32 24.94
N GLU A 36 -11.44 -11.61 26.20
CA GLU A 36 -10.73 -11.02 27.34
C GLU A 36 -9.21 -11.30 27.28
N GLU A 37 -8.80 -12.45 26.73
CA GLU A 37 -7.39 -12.82 26.57
C GLU A 37 -6.67 -12.03 25.45
N THR A 38 -7.43 -11.42 24.56
CA THR A 38 -6.92 -10.66 23.39
C THR A 38 -7.23 -9.17 23.47
N VAL A 39 -7.76 -8.69 24.59
CA VAL A 39 -8.18 -7.29 24.77
C VAL A 39 -7.03 -6.28 24.54
N GLU A 40 -5.80 -6.68 24.87
CA GLU A 40 -4.60 -5.87 24.71
C GLU A 40 -3.94 -5.99 23.32
N LYS A 41 -4.58 -6.66 22.37
CA LYS A 41 -4.05 -6.85 21.02
C LYS A 41 -4.72 -5.91 20.02
N PRO A 42 -3.99 -5.49 18.95
CA PRO A 42 -4.60 -4.71 17.89
C PRO A 42 -5.80 -5.43 17.28
N ARG A 43 -6.85 -4.68 16.98
CA ARG A 43 -8.10 -5.21 16.45
C ARG A 43 -8.42 -4.53 15.12
N MET A 44 -8.73 -5.31 14.10
CA MET A 44 -9.34 -4.82 12.87
C MET A 44 -10.80 -4.50 13.14
N ILE A 45 -11.18 -3.21 13.09
CA ILE A 45 -12.50 -2.71 13.50
C ILE A 45 -13.29 -2.08 12.36
N HIS A 46 -12.61 -1.60 11.33
CA HIS A 46 -13.23 -1.01 10.15
C HIS A 46 -12.57 -1.52 8.87
N SER A 47 -13.35 -1.60 7.80
CA SER A 47 -12.83 -1.91 6.47
C SER A 47 -13.67 -1.26 5.38
N SER A 48 -13.02 -0.87 4.30
CA SER A 48 -13.66 -0.50 3.04
C SER A 48 -12.80 -0.98 1.87
N TRP A 49 -13.42 -1.37 0.78
CA TRP A 49 -12.71 -1.81 -0.41
C TRP A 49 -13.45 -1.37 -1.68
N LEU A 50 -12.69 -1.18 -2.73
CA LEU A 50 -13.19 -0.86 -4.05
C LEU A 50 -12.35 -1.54 -5.12
N ALA A 51 -12.99 -2.15 -6.12
CA ALA A 51 -12.35 -2.65 -7.32
C ALA A 51 -12.69 -1.73 -8.50
N ASN A 52 -11.68 -1.33 -9.27
CA ASN A 52 -11.79 -0.56 -10.49
C ASN A 52 -11.17 -1.36 -11.64
N THR A 53 -11.95 -2.32 -12.16
CA THR A 53 -11.47 -3.36 -13.09
C THR A 53 -11.26 -2.85 -14.53
N ASP A 54 -11.76 -1.68 -14.86
CA ASP A 54 -11.56 -1.05 -16.18
C ASP A 54 -10.09 -0.77 -16.48
N PHE A 55 -9.24 -0.77 -15.45
CA PHE A 55 -7.81 -0.49 -15.52
C PHE A 55 -6.93 -1.69 -15.13
N SER A 56 -7.45 -2.90 -15.31
CA SER A 56 -6.76 -4.15 -14.92
C SER A 56 -5.50 -4.45 -15.75
N ASP A 57 -5.38 -3.88 -16.94
CA ASP A 57 -4.27 -4.02 -17.87
C ASP A 57 -3.10 -3.05 -17.62
N LEU A 58 -3.26 -2.07 -16.75
CA LEU A 58 -2.20 -1.10 -16.42
C LEU A 58 -1.00 -1.72 -15.70
N CYS A 59 -1.16 -2.90 -15.10
CA CYS A 59 -0.08 -3.64 -14.47
C CYS A 59 -0.21 -5.12 -14.79
N LEU A 60 0.68 -5.62 -15.63
CA LEU A 60 0.71 -7.00 -16.10
C LEU A 60 1.94 -7.72 -15.57
N GLY A 61 1.75 -8.97 -15.12
CA GLY A 61 2.81 -9.82 -14.60
C GLY A 61 2.80 -11.23 -15.23
N GLY A 62 3.87 -11.97 -15.00
CA GLY A 62 3.98 -13.36 -15.49
C GLY A 62 3.98 -13.46 -17.01
N GLN A 63 3.18 -14.39 -17.56
CA GLN A 63 3.10 -14.65 -19.01
C GLN A 63 2.52 -13.50 -19.83
N SER A 64 1.83 -12.55 -19.19
CA SER A 64 1.27 -11.38 -19.85
C SER A 64 2.26 -10.23 -19.97
N ALA A 65 3.43 -10.32 -19.32
CA ALA A 65 4.50 -9.33 -19.42
C ALA A 65 5.46 -9.67 -20.59
N PRO A 66 6.15 -8.66 -21.16
CA PRO A 66 7.20 -8.92 -22.15
C PRO A 66 8.24 -9.91 -21.62
N GLU A 67 8.80 -10.75 -22.49
CA GLU A 67 9.74 -11.85 -22.13
C GLU A 67 10.95 -11.43 -21.28
N THR A 68 11.30 -10.13 -21.30
CA THR A 68 12.45 -9.59 -20.58
C THR A 68 12.12 -8.96 -19.24
N THR A 69 10.82 -8.85 -18.88
CA THR A 69 10.37 -8.18 -17.65
C THR A 69 9.46 -9.08 -16.84
N LEU A 70 9.68 -9.12 -15.51
CA LEU A 70 8.79 -9.81 -14.56
C LEU A 70 7.43 -9.11 -14.44
N MET A 71 7.41 -7.80 -14.68
CA MET A 71 6.24 -6.93 -14.56
C MET A 71 6.35 -5.80 -15.57
N ALA A 72 5.27 -5.52 -16.26
CA ALA A 72 5.10 -4.36 -17.13
C ALA A 72 4.02 -3.46 -16.56
N THR A 73 4.31 -2.17 -16.42
CA THR A 73 3.41 -1.22 -15.75
C THR A 73 3.36 0.10 -16.52
N ASP A 74 2.15 0.58 -16.83
CA ASP A 74 1.95 2.00 -17.12
C ASP A 74 1.86 2.76 -15.79
N SER A 75 3.03 3.19 -15.30
CA SER A 75 3.15 3.78 -13.97
C SER A 75 2.46 5.14 -13.84
N GLU A 76 2.31 5.89 -14.94
CA GLU A 76 1.67 7.20 -14.91
C GLU A 76 0.15 7.07 -14.81
N GLU A 77 -0.44 6.25 -15.68
CA GLU A 77 -1.89 6.03 -15.65
C GLU A 77 -2.29 5.26 -14.39
N LEU A 78 -1.49 4.26 -13.99
CA LEU A 78 -1.73 3.52 -12.74
C LEU A 78 -1.72 4.43 -11.50
N LEU A 79 -0.85 5.45 -11.47
CA LEU A 79 -0.83 6.45 -10.41
C LEU A 79 -2.13 7.26 -10.39
N ILE A 80 -2.57 7.75 -11.54
CA ILE A 80 -3.78 8.60 -11.65
C ILE A 80 -5.01 7.80 -11.21
N GLN A 81 -5.23 6.63 -11.81
CA GLN A 81 -6.40 5.79 -11.54
C GLN A 81 -6.35 5.17 -10.14
N GLY A 82 -5.13 4.88 -9.66
CA GLY A 82 -4.90 4.41 -8.30
C GLY A 82 -5.31 5.43 -7.25
N ILE A 83 -4.92 6.69 -7.41
CA ILE A 83 -5.29 7.78 -6.49
C ILE A 83 -6.80 8.03 -6.52
N GLU A 84 -7.42 8.04 -7.69
CA GLU A 84 -8.86 8.24 -7.80
C GLU A 84 -9.64 7.09 -7.10
N THR A 85 -9.18 5.85 -7.29
CA THR A 85 -9.77 4.69 -6.61
C THR A 85 -9.54 4.77 -5.09
N ALA A 86 -8.34 5.16 -4.65
CA ALA A 86 -8.03 5.35 -3.24
C ALA A 86 -8.89 6.46 -2.60
N LYS A 87 -9.11 7.57 -3.30
CA LYS A 87 -9.96 8.66 -2.81
C LYS A 87 -11.39 8.19 -2.56
N ARG A 88 -11.99 7.52 -3.51
CA ARG A 88 -13.34 6.96 -3.36
C ARG A 88 -13.41 5.94 -2.22
N THR A 89 -12.37 5.10 -2.08
CA THR A 89 -12.32 4.12 -0.98
C THR A 89 -12.15 4.82 0.37
N TRP A 90 -11.37 5.90 0.44
CA TRP A 90 -11.19 6.71 1.65
C TRP A 90 -12.49 7.41 2.06
N GLU A 91 -13.21 8.01 1.12
CA GLU A 91 -14.51 8.63 1.37
C GLU A 91 -15.51 7.62 1.94
N GLN A 92 -15.55 6.41 1.37
CA GLN A 92 -16.39 5.31 1.87
C GLN A 92 -15.94 4.82 3.26
N PHE A 93 -14.62 4.70 3.48
CA PHE A 93 -14.06 4.33 4.78
C PHE A 93 -14.40 5.36 5.85
N SER A 94 -14.15 6.64 5.60
CA SER A 94 -14.44 7.73 6.53
C SER A 94 -15.92 7.83 6.86
N TYR A 95 -16.79 7.69 5.85
CA TYR A 95 -18.23 7.70 6.05
C TYR A 95 -18.71 6.52 6.92
N SER A 96 -18.22 5.30 6.66
CA SER A 96 -18.68 4.08 7.35
C SER A 96 -18.10 3.94 8.76
N SER A 97 -16.85 4.35 8.96
CA SER A 97 -16.15 4.25 10.25
C SER A 97 -16.36 5.47 11.15
N GLY A 98 -16.65 6.62 10.57
CA GLY A 98 -16.59 7.90 11.24
C GLY A 98 -15.17 8.36 11.57
N TRP A 99 -14.15 7.75 10.92
CA TRP A 99 -12.74 8.12 11.07
C TRP A 99 -12.32 9.11 10.00
N ASP A 100 -11.56 10.10 10.42
CA ASP A 100 -10.85 11.07 9.62
C ASP A 100 -9.37 11.08 10.00
N ASP A 101 -8.59 11.99 9.42
CA ASP A 101 -7.17 12.10 9.72
C ASP A 101 -6.89 12.43 11.20
N GLU A 102 -7.77 13.14 11.88
CA GLU A 102 -7.58 13.53 13.29
C GLU A 102 -7.65 12.32 14.22
N LYS A 103 -8.46 11.30 13.87
CA LYS A 103 -8.64 10.08 14.66
C LYS A 103 -7.59 9.02 14.42
N ILE A 104 -6.79 9.15 13.36
CA ILE A 104 -5.76 8.19 13.02
C ILE A 104 -4.41 8.70 13.51
N ASP A 105 -3.69 7.85 14.23
CA ASP A 105 -2.39 8.15 14.81
C ASP A 105 -1.23 7.64 13.93
N CYS A 106 -1.46 6.55 13.18
CA CYS A 106 -0.43 5.92 12.36
C CYS A 106 -1.02 5.36 11.05
N TYR A 107 -0.40 5.70 9.93
CA TYR A 107 -0.70 5.09 8.63
C TYR A 107 0.35 4.07 8.24
N CYS A 108 -0.09 2.89 7.78
CA CYS A 108 0.74 1.82 7.24
C CYS A 108 0.28 1.53 5.81
N CYS A 109 0.85 2.26 4.84
CA CYS A 109 0.44 2.20 3.45
C CYS A 109 1.21 1.13 2.67
N HIS A 110 0.60 0.64 1.58
CA HIS A 110 1.35 -0.02 0.52
C HIS A 110 2.36 0.97 -0.09
N GLN A 111 3.62 0.55 -0.20
CA GLN A 111 4.71 1.45 -0.55
C GLN A 111 5.32 1.09 -1.90
N VAL A 112 5.18 2.00 -2.86
CA VAL A 112 5.71 1.86 -4.22
C VAL A 112 6.73 2.94 -4.59
N GLY A 113 6.72 4.08 -3.89
CA GLY A 113 7.63 5.21 -4.12
C GLY A 113 7.27 6.41 -3.25
N SER A 114 8.27 7.18 -2.82
CA SER A 114 8.05 8.35 -1.95
C SER A 114 7.23 9.46 -2.61
N ALA A 115 7.37 9.64 -3.93
CA ALA A 115 6.54 10.58 -4.68
C ALA A 115 5.07 10.15 -4.74
N HIS A 116 4.82 8.83 -4.87
CA HIS A 116 3.47 8.26 -4.82
C HIS A 116 2.84 8.46 -3.44
N ALA A 117 3.58 8.18 -2.37
CA ALA A 117 3.09 8.37 -1.01
C ALA A 117 2.68 9.82 -0.76
N ARG A 118 3.55 10.79 -1.07
CA ARG A 118 3.23 12.22 -0.91
C ARG A 118 1.98 12.63 -1.68
N LEU A 119 1.87 12.24 -2.94
CA LEU A 119 0.72 12.58 -3.75
C LEU A 119 -0.57 11.93 -3.23
N LEU A 120 -0.50 10.70 -2.76
CA LEU A 120 -1.63 10.01 -2.13
C LEU A 120 -2.12 10.79 -0.90
N PHE A 121 -1.21 11.11 0.04
CA PHE A 121 -1.55 11.83 1.26
C PHE A 121 -2.12 13.23 0.97
N GLU A 122 -1.52 13.95 0.02
CA GLU A 122 -2.03 15.26 -0.44
C GLU A 122 -3.46 15.14 -1.00
N ARG A 123 -3.71 14.16 -1.87
CA ARG A 123 -5.00 13.98 -2.54
C ARG A 123 -6.11 13.49 -1.61
N LEU A 124 -5.75 12.74 -0.58
CA LEU A 124 -6.68 12.28 0.45
C LEU A 124 -6.80 13.27 1.62
N ASN A 125 -6.03 14.35 1.61
CA ASN A 125 -5.94 15.35 2.69
C ASN A 125 -5.57 14.69 4.03
N LEU A 126 -4.50 13.87 4.03
CA LEU A 126 -3.98 13.15 5.19
C LEU A 126 -2.62 13.71 5.61
N SER A 127 -2.31 13.61 6.88
CA SER A 127 -1.05 14.05 7.50
C SER A 127 0.07 13.06 7.19
N VAL A 128 1.00 13.46 6.31
CA VAL A 128 2.11 12.61 5.87
C VAL A 128 3.07 12.24 7.01
N GLU A 129 3.17 13.05 8.04
CA GLU A 129 3.99 12.81 9.24
C GLU A 129 3.50 11.63 10.08
N LYS A 130 2.25 11.21 9.92
CA LYS A 130 1.69 10.01 10.55
C LYS A 130 2.01 8.74 9.75
N ASN A 131 2.59 8.86 8.54
CA ASN A 131 2.94 7.71 7.70
C ASN A 131 4.21 7.03 8.21
N PHE A 132 4.13 5.74 8.50
CA PHE A 132 5.29 4.93 8.81
C PHE A 132 5.88 4.37 7.52
N GLU A 133 7.14 4.71 7.21
CA GLU A 133 7.79 4.37 5.95
C GLU A 133 8.76 3.21 6.08
N THR A 134 8.58 2.17 5.26
CA THR A 134 9.50 1.02 5.14
C THR A 134 10.16 0.93 3.75
N LEU A 135 9.69 1.72 2.78
CA LEU A 135 10.20 1.75 1.42
C LEU A 135 11.73 1.94 1.31
N PRO A 136 12.39 2.82 2.10
CA PRO A 136 13.83 3.07 1.96
C PRO A 136 14.72 1.85 2.16
N PHE A 137 14.24 0.83 2.90
CA PHE A 137 15.03 -0.36 3.23
C PHE A 137 14.40 -1.69 2.80
N LEU A 138 13.08 -1.74 2.57
CA LEU A 138 12.41 -2.95 2.06
C LEU A 138 12.12 -2.90 0.55
N GLY A 139 12.04 -1.71 -0.04
CA GLY A 139 11.54 -1.55 -1.40
C GLY A 139 10.02 -1.83 -1.48
N ASN A 140 9.54 -2.07 -2.70
CA ASN A 140 8.17 -2.51 -2.92
C ASN A 140 8.06 -4.02 -2.73
N VAL A 141 7.55 -4.47 -1.61
CA VAL A 141 7.37 -5.90 -1.26
C VAL A 141 5.93 -6.40 -1.57
N GLY A 142 5.23 -5.72 -2.47
CA GLY A 142 3.91 -6.13 -2.97
C GLY A 142 2.85 -6.20 -1.86
N SER A 143 2.08 -7.28 -1.83
CA SER A 143 1.00 -7.49 -0.85
C SER A 143 1.47 -7.57 0.60
N VAL A 144 2.74 -7.86 0.84
CA VAL A 144 3.35 -7.90 2.18
C VAL A 144 3.58 -6.49 2.73
N SER A 145 3.63 -5.46 1.88
CA SER A 145 4.02 -4.10 2.24
C SER A 145 3.23 -3.51 3.41
N ALA A 146 1.91 -3.42 3.31
CA ALA A 146 1.09 -2.84 4.37
C ALA A 146 1.15 -3.64 5.69
N PRO A 147 1.00 -4.98 5.71
CA PRO A 147 1.07 -5.73 6.97
C PRO A 147 2.47 -5.78 7.59
N VAL A 148 3.56 -5.83 6.81
CA VAL A 148 4.91 -5.74 7.39
C VAL A 148 5.19 -4.35 7.95
N THR A 149 4.72 -3.30 7.28
CA THR A 149 4.82 -1.93 7.77
C THR A 149 4.11 -1.76 9.12
N MET A 150 2.91 -2.34 9.27
CA MET A 150 2.19 -2.34 10.55
C MET A 150 2.97 -3.10 11.63
N ALA A 151 3.51 -4.28 11.33
CA ALA A 151 4.30 -5.07 12.28
C ALA A 151 5.53 -4.27 12.76
N MET A 152 6.24 -3.62 11.85
CA MET A 152 7.41 -2.79 12.18
C MET A 152 7.02 -1.52 12.94
N ALA A 153 5.88 -0.90 12.62
CA ALA A 153 5.37 0.25 13.38
C ALA A 153 5.05 -0.12 14.84
N ILE A 154 4.60 -1.35 15.09
CA ILE A 154 4.41 -1.89 16.44
C ILE A 154 5.76 -2.10 17.13
N GLU A 155 6.74 -2.73 16.47
CA GLU A 155 8.08 -2.98 17.01
C GLU A 155 8.83 -1.68 17.33
N ASP A 156 8.66 -0.64 16.51
CA ASP A 156 9.29 0.68 16.67
C ASP A 156 8.48 1.63 17.59
N GLU A 157 7.45 1.11 18.28
CA GLU A 157 6.58 1.88 19.18
C GLU A 157 5.90 3.09 18.53
N ARG A 158 5.72 3.06 17.19
CA ARG A 158 4.98 4.08 16.44
C ARG A 158 3.48 3.80 16.38
N PHE A 159 3.08 2.58 16.69
CA PHE A 159 1.70 2.17 16.89
C PHE A 159 1.62 1.37 18.18
N THR A 160 0.98 1.91 19.21
CA THR A 160 0.95 1.40 20.60
C THR A 160 -0.47 1.35 21.15
N PRO A 161 -0.71 0.68 22.29
CA PRO A 161 -2.02 0.64 22.94
C PRO A 161 -2.65 2.01 23.13
N GLY A 162 -3.92 2.13 22.80
CA GLY A 162 -4.70 3.37 22.82
C GLY A 162 -4.72 4.13 21.49
N MET A 163 -3.92 3.72 20.50
CA MET A 163 -3.87 4.36 19.19
C MET A 163 -4.82 3.74 18.16
N ASN A 164 -5.16 4.54 17.15
CA ASN A 164 -5.84 4.12 15.94
C ASN A 164 -4.88 4.11 14.76
N GLY A 165 -4.72 2.97 14.10
CA GLY A 165 -3.94 2.81 12.90
C GLY A 165 -4.81 2.60 11.66
N ALA A 166 -4.34 3.05 10.50
CA ALA A 166 -4.97 2.74 9.24
C ALA A 166 -3.99 2.06 8.28
N MET A 167 -4.40 0.93 7.71
CA MET A 167 -3.66 0.25 6.65
C MET A 167 -4.30 0.61 5.31
N LEU A 168 -3.53 1.21 4.41
CA LEU A 168 -4.00 1.62 3.09
C LEU A 168 -3.30 0.77 2.02
N GLY A 169 -4.02 -0.22 1.50
CA GLY A 169 -3.55 -1.13 0.45
C GLY A 169 -4.12 -0.75 -0.90
N ILE A 170 -3.27 -0.75 -1.92
CA ILE A 170 -3.66 -0.61 -3.31
C ILE A 170 -2.81 -1.54 -4.16
N GLY A 171 -3.40 -2.14 -5.16
CA GLY A 171 -2.71 -3.08 -6.04
C GLY A 171 -3.35 -3.16 -7.43
N SER A 172 -2.75 -4.00 -8.26
CA SER A 172 -3.25 -4.28 -9.60
C SER A 172 -4.72 -4.67 -9.57
N GLY A 173 -5.42 -4.30 -10.62
CA GLY A 173 -6.81 -4.69 -10.73
C GLY A 173 -7.76 -3.57 -11.17
N ILE A 174 -7.71 -2.31 -10.79
CA ILE A 174 -7.11 -1.78 -9.56
C ILE A 174 -7.98 -2.23 -8.36
N ASN A 175 -7.35 -2.70 -7.31
CA ASN A 175 -8.05 -2.98 -6.06
C ASN A 175 -7.51 -2.08 -4.95
N CYS A 176 -8.39 -1.47 -4.19
CA CYS A 176 -8.04 -0.68 -3.01
C CYS A 176 -8.74 -1.26 -1.78
N LEU A 177 -7.99 -1.41 -0.70
CA LEU A 177 -8.46 -1.88 0.59
C LEU A 177 -7.97 -0.94 1.69
N MET A 178 -8.87 -0.50 2.53
CA MET A 178 -8.55 0.30 3.71
C MET A 178 -9.08 -0.39 4.96
N LEU A 179 -8.19 -0.55 5.95
CA LEU A 179 -8.49 -1.21 7.22
C LEU A 179 -8.20 -0.24 8.36
N GLY A 180 -9.15 -0.10 9.28
CA GLY A 180 -8.96 0.58 10.55
C GLY A 180 -8.62 -0.43 11.65
N VAL A 181 -7.53 -0.17 12.34
CA VAL A 181 -6.99 -1.02 13.43
C VAL A 181 -6.96 -0.19 14.69
N GLY A 182 -7.75 -0.57 15.69
CA GLY A 182 -7.67 0.01 17.03
C GLY A 182 -6.84 -0.86 17.96
N TRP A 183 -6.12 -0.24 18.87
CA TRP A 183 -5.34 -0.99 19.86
C TRP A 183 -5.70 -0.57 21.27
#